data_eda3b4972004f5f272a339a21c789a98
#
_entry.id   eda3b4972004f5f272a339a21c789a98
#
_cell.length_a   1.000
_cell.length_b   1.000
_cell.length_c   1.000
_cell.angle_alpha   90.00
_cell.angle_beta   90.00
_cell.angle_gamma   90.00
#
_symmetry.space_group_name_H-M   'P 1'
#
loop_
_entity.id
_entity.type
_entity.pdbx_description
1 polymer ?
#
loop_
_entity_poly.entity_id
_entity_poly.type
_entity_poly.pdbx_seq_one_letter_code
_entity_poly.pdbx_strand_id
1 'polypeptide(L)'
;MVHSLYQSLNNLETIYADRIGIRYYDEAKGGVVEVPFRQYAADLRRFVAFLRSRTPNPLGQRVAILARNSYHYMMCMYGAVLAGAVAVPLNTGKNWDEIRYELDLVEPMCVLHDGEYLSREPALGQVYGDRLVPMDAFTAFEPAMDITEVPDLSALAFIMFTSGTTGRSKGVMLSQKNLFTAMPAFLTPFEDVRSQTGWNTDAFSSLSCLPMFHISAMTSLVSWSITGHCVNLCNDLKYFYRDLGAMRSDVMAVVPVLLKSIYHDVMKGKRERLNGLRVLTCGAAMFDPAVLQDLMDRGFFIAQMYGLTETCGDGAWNSSQEEKYLTSVGHVDDSCQYKLEDGELCMRGDPVMLGYYKDPEATAEVLDAEGWFHTGDIARVEPDGYMYLTGRKKNVIILGSGENVSPEELEKLLAPCAAIRECRVCERNQRICAVVCCEADQQDAVRDFVTEVNRTLPLYKHMMVEFSAQPLPRNAAGKLLRS
;
A
#
# COMPACT_ATOMS: atom_id res chain seq x y z
N MET A 1 -19.12 11.42 11.53
CA MET A 1 -17.89 10.84 10.95
C MET A 1 -16.89 11.99 10.73
N VAL A 2 -15.60 11.78 10.89
CA VAL A 2 -14.57 12.80 10.64
C VAL A 2 -14.36 12.94 9.13
N HIS A 3 -14.30 14.17 8.62
CA HIS A 3 -14.22 14.45 7.18
C HIS A 3 -12.95 15.21 6.76
N SER A 4 -12.09 15.59 7.71
CA SER A 4 -10.86 16.32 7.44
C SER A 4 -9.78 16.06 8.48
N LEU A 5 -8.53 16.35 8.13
CA LEU A 5 -7.41 16.32 9.08
C LEU A 5 -7.58 17.35 10.20
N TYR A 6 -8.25 18.47 9.94
CA TYR A 6 -8.54 19.49 10.96
C TYR A 6 -9.51 18.95 12.03
N GLN A 7 -10.60 18.28 11.61
CA GLN A 7 -11.52 17.63 12.54
C GLN A 7 -10.84 16.49 13.30
N SER A 8 -9.97 15.73 12.61
CA SER A 8 -9.15 14.70 13.25
C SER A 8 -8.26 15.30 14.34
N LEU A 9 -7.56 16.40 14.04
CA LEU A 9 -6.71 17.11 15.00
C LEU A 9 -7.49 17.49 16.27
N ASN A 10 -8.70 18.04 16.11
CA ASN A 10 -9.54 18.42 17.24
C ASN A 10 -9.94 17.20 18.11
N ASN A 11 -10.26 16.06 17.48
CA ASN A 11 -10.57 14.84 18.21
C ASN A 11 -9.35 14.29 18.97
N LEU A 12 -8.16 14.38 18.38
CA LEU A 12 -6.91 13.97 19.02
C LEU A 12 -6.59 14.82 20.25
N GLU A 13 -6.96 16.09 20.24
CA GLU A 13 -6.74 17.02 21.36
C GLU A 13 -7.81 16.91 22.47
N THR A 14 -9.02 16.47 22.14
CA THR A 14 -10.15 16.48 23.06
C THR A 14 -10.59 15.09 23.49
N ILE A 15 -10.89 14.19 22.55
CA ILE A 15 -11.46 12.87 22.83
C ILE A 15 -10.38 11.87 23.23
N TYR A 16 -9.23 11.91 22.55
CA TYR A 16 -8.17 10.90 22.66
C TYR A 16 -6.91 11.41 23.35
N ALA A 17 -6.87 12.63 23.81
CA ALA A 17 -5.68 13.38 24.24
C ALA A 17 -4.71 12.57 25.13
N ASP A 18 -5.22 11.82 26.08
CA ASP A 18 -4.43 11.08 27.08
C ASP A 18 -4.06 9.64 26.64
N ARG A 19 -4.63 9.16 25.52
CA ARG A 19 -4.27 7.84 25.00
C ARG A 19 -2.91 7.88 24.31
N ILE A 20 -2.16 6.79 24.42
CA ILE A 20 -0.95 6.61 23.62
C ILE A 20 -1.36 6.38 22.17
N GLY A 21 -1.01 7.31 21.29
CA GLY A 21 -1.33 7.26 19.86
C GLY A 21 -0.26 6.59 19.04
N ILE A 22 1.01 6.88 19.34
CA ILE A 22 2.15 6.39 18.58
C ILE A 22 3.19 5.77 19.52
N ARG A 23 3.76 4.65 19.10
CA ARG A 23 4.98 4.08 19.70
C ARG A 23 6.03 3.86 18.64
N TYR A 24 7.27 4.03 18.99
CA TYR A 24 8.41 3.67 18.14
C TYR A 24 9.64 3.35 18.99
N TYR A 25 10.56 2.56 18.45
CA TYR A 25 11.82 2.29 19.11
C TYR A 25 12.82 3.40 18.77
N ASP A 26 13.38 4.03 19.79
CA ASP A 26 14.41 5.08 19.67
C ASP A 26 15.78 4.45 19.94
N GLU A 27 16.62 4.41 18.90
CA GLU A 27 17.96 3.81 18.98
C GLU A 27 18.88 4.57 19.96
N ALA A 28 18.74 5.91 20.01
CA ALA A 28 19.60 6.73 20.88
C ALA A 28 19.24 6.55 22.36
N LYS A 29 17.96 6.31 22.65
CA LYS A 29 17.45 6.05 24.01
C LYS A 29 17.53 4.57 24.38
N GLY A 30 17.71 3.69 23.42
CA GLY A 30 17.73 2.25 23.62
C GLY A 30 16.40 1.67 24.11
N GLY A 31 15.26 2.26 23.72
CA GLY A 31 13.95 1.83 24.21
C GLY A 31 12.76 2.39 23.44
N VAL A 32 11.57 1.95 23.84
CA VAL A 32 10.31 2.41 23.24
C VAL A 32 9.97 3.82 23.75
N VAL A 33 9.65 4.70 22.81
CA VAL A 33 9.06 6.01 23.06
C VAL A 33 7.56 5.91 22.85
N GLU A 34 6.79 6.40 23.83
CA GLU A 34 5.34 6.50 23.77
C GLU A 34 4.94 7.96 23.61
N VAL A 35 4.11 8.24 22.58
CA VAL A 35 3.63 9.58 22.27
C VAL A 35 2.11 9.62 22.48
N PRO A 36 1.62 10.36 23.50
CA PRO A 36 0.19 10.60 23.67
C PRO A 36 -0.37 11.43 22.51
N PHE A 37 -1.64 11.27 22.20
CA PHE A 37 -2.28 12.03 21.10
C PHE A 37 -2.20 13.54 21.31
N ARG A 38 -2.23 14.05 22.54
CA ARG A 38 -1.99 15.47 22.83
C ARG A 38 -0.62 15.96 22.30
N GLN A 39 0.44 15.12 22.45
CA GLN A 39 1.77 15.46 21.96
C GLN A 39 1.81 15.35 20.43
N TYR A 40 1.20 14.31 19.88
CA TYR A 40 1.06 14.13 18.44
C TYR A 40 0.37 15.34 17.79
N ALA A 41 -0.74 15.81 18.36
CA ALA A 41 -1.45 16.99 17.88
C ALA A 41 -0.61 18.26 18.01
N ALA A 42 0.09 18.44 19.14
CA ALA A 42 0.99 19.59 19.33
C ALA A 42 2.13 19.60 18.30
N ASP A 43 2.67 18.41 17.95
CA ASP A 43 3.75 18.31 16.96
C ASP A 43 3.24 18.57 15.53
N LEU A 44 2.02 18.16 15.18
CA LEU A 44 1.38 18.59 13.95
C LEU A 44 1.25 20.12 13.86
N ARG A 45 0.82 20.76 14.94
CA ARG A 45 0.75 22.23 15.03
C ARG A 45 2.12 22.90 14.93
N ARG A 46 3.18 22.30 15.50
CA ARG A 46 4.57 22.78 15.33
C ARG A 46 5.00 22.71 13.87
N PHE A 47 4.64 21.63 13.19
CA PHE A 47 4.95 21.52 11.76
C PHE A 47 4.23 22.61 10.94
N VAL A 48 2.97 22.92 11.22
CA VAL A 48 2.25 24.02 10.58
C VAL A 48 2.96 25.36 10.83
N ALA A 49 3.38 25.63 12.07
CA ALA A 49 4.15 26.86 12.41
C ALA A 49 5.46 26.93 11.63
N PHE A 50 6.21 25.81 11.58
CA PHE A 50 7.43 25.68 10.79
C PHE A 50 7.17 26.00 9.31
N LEU A 51 6.14 25.41 8.70
CA LEU A 51 5.87 25.63 7.28
C LEU A 51 5.46 27.06 6.98
N ARG A 52 4.66 27.69 7.86
CA ARG A 52 4.28 29.12 7.76
C ARG A 52 5.49 30.06 7.92
N SER A 53 6.53 29.66 8.64
CA SER A 53 7.77 30.43 8.71
C SER A 53 8.56 30.45 7.40
N ARG A 54 8.38 29.43 6.57
CA ARG A 54 9.05 29.32 5.27
C ARG A 54 8.28 29.99 4.13
N THR A 55 6.97 30.11 4.25
CA THR A 55 6.10 30.81 3.29
C THR A 55 4.87 31.38 3.99
N PRO A 56 4.51 32.64 3.73
CA PRO A 56 3.29 33.23 4.29
C PRO A 56 2.02 32.58 3.77
N ASN A 57 2.08 31.89 2.62
CA ASN A 57 0.96 31.16 2.04
C ASN A 57 1.37 29.76 1.61
N PRO A 58 1.20 28.73 2.46
CA PRO A 58 1.51 27.35 2.14
C PRO A 58 0.48 26.69 1.19
N LEU A 59 -0.69 27.30 1.00
CA LEU A 59 -1.79 26.70 0.23
C LEU A 59 -1.35 26.29 -1.19
N GLY A 60 -1.52 25.00 -1.49
CA GLY A 60 -1.15 24.40 -2.77
C GLY A 60 0.35 24.28 -3.04
N GLN A 61 1.23 24.72 -2.12
CA GLN A 61 2.67 24.52 -2.24
C GLN A 61 3.03 23.04 -2.01
N ARG A 62 3.93 22.47 -2.84
CA ARG A 62 4.35 21.07 -2.71
C ARG A 62 5.48 20.96 -1.70
N VAL A 63 5.33 20.01 -0.78
CA VAL A 63 6.31 19.65 0.24
C VAL A 63 6.73 18.21 -0.02
N ALA A 64 7.93 18.01 -0.57
CA ALA A 64 8.45 16.67 -0.83
C ALA A 64 9.03 16.06 0.45
N ILE A 65 8.82 14.76 0.66
CA ILE A 65 9.33 14.01 1.81
C ILE A 65 10.16 12.85 1.28
N LEU A 66 11.46 12.91 1.45
CA LEU A 66 12.44 11.93 1.00
C LEU A 66 13.18 11.36 2.21
N ALA A 67 12.55 10.46 2.92
CA ALA A 67 13.00 9.92 4.18
C ALA A 67 12.45 8.52 4.44
N ARG A 68 13.03 7.81 5.40
CA ARG A 68 12.50 6.53 5.91
C ARG A 68 11.27 6.75 6.79
N ASN A 69 10.53 5.68 7.02
CA ASN A 69 9.44 5.67 7.99
C ASN A 69 9.92 6.18 9.35
N SER A 70 9.15 7.10 9.93
CA SER A 70 9.41 7.61 11.27
C SER A 70 8.24 8.41 11.81
N TYR A 71 8.27 8.72 13.10
CA TYR A 71 7.32 9.65 13.71
C TYR A 71 7.35 11.02 13.02
N HIS A 72 8.55 11.55 12.75
CA HIS A 72 8.70 12.84 12.07
C HIS A 72 8.15 12.81 10.63
N TYR A 73 8.23 11.69 9.94
CA TYR A 73 7.63 11.52 8.61
C TYR A 73 6.12 11.78 8.65
N MET A 74 5.41 11.22 9.65
CA MET A 74 3.98 11.45 9.83
C MET A 74 3.68 12.93 10.07
N MET A 75 4.50 13.60 10.91
CA MET A 75 4.35 15.04 11.18
C MET A 75 4.51 15.86 9.90
N CYS A 76 5.51 15.55 9.09
CA CYS A 76 5.76 16.20 7.81
C CYS A 76 4.60 16.03 6.84
N MET A 77 4.11 14.80 6.70
CA MET A 77 3.07 14.46 5.73
C MET A 77 1.71 15.09 6.09
N TYR A 78 1.23 14.85 7.30
CA TYR A 78 -0.09 15.34 7.71
C TYR A 78 -0.07 16.82 8.10
N GLY A 79 1.02 17.30 8.69
CA GLY A 79 1.20 18.71 9.00
C GLY A 79 1.27 19.59 7.76
N ALA A 80 1.85 19.12 6.65
CA ALA A 80 1.82 19.82 5.37
C ALA A 80 0.38 20.03 4.89
N VAL A 81 -0.43 18.97 4.91
CA VAL A 81 -1.84 19.06 4.47
C VAL A 81 -2.70 19.89 5.43
N LEU A 82 -2.44 19.82 6.74
CA LEU A 82 -3.09 20.72 7.72
C LEU A 82 -2.76 22.19 7.47
N ALA A 83 -1.58 22.50 6.97
CA ALA A 83 -1.19 23.86 6.57
C ALA A 83 -1.79 24.28 5.21
N GLY A 84 -2.49 23.39 4.51
CA GLY A 84 -3.01 23.61 3.16
C GLY A 84 -2.00 23.33 2.03
N ALA A 85 -0.83 22.83 2.35
CA ALA A 85 0.16 22.41 1.37
C ALA A 85 -0.15 20.99 0.81
N VAL A 86 0.55 20.63 -0.24
CA VAL A 86 0.45 19.32 -0.90
C VAL A 86 1.63 18.45 -0.45
N ALA A 87 1.36 17.36 0.24
CA ALA A 87 2.38 16.39 0.63
C ALA A 87 2.77 15.49 -0.54
N VAL A 88 4.08 15.34 -0.77
CA VAL A 88 4.64 14.52 -1.86
C VAL A 88 5.63 13.52 -1.27
N PRO A 89 5.15 12.37 -0.79
CA PRO A 89 6.01 11.31 -0.28
C PRO A 89 6.76 10.60 -1.41
N LEU A 90 8.09 10.49 -1.28
CA LEU A 90 8.97 9.92 -2.30
C LEU A 90 9.58 8.60 -1.82
N ASN A 91 9.80 7.69 -2.77
CA ASN A 91 10.39 6.38 -2.49
C ASN A 91 11.92 6.47 -2.42
N THR A 92 12.49 6.35 -1.23
CA THR A 92 13.95 6.37 -1.00
C THR A 92 14.71 5.20 -1.66
N GLY A 93 14.01 4.15 -2.09
CA GLY A 93 14.61 3.03 -2.83
C GLY A 93 14.93 3.33 -4.29
N LYS A 94 14.42 4.43 -4.85
CA LYS A 94 14.66 4.84 -6.23
C LYS A 94 16.08 5.41 -6.43
N ASN A 95 16.56 5.32 -7.67
CA ASN A 95 17.81 5.95 -8.06
C ASN A 95 17.65 7.48 -8.23
N TRP A 96 18.78 8.17 -8.45
CA TRP A 96 18.81 9.63 -8.55
C TRP A 96 18.00 10.17 -9.73
N ASP A 97 18.08 9.54 -10.89
CA ASP A 97 17.38 10.02 -12.08
C ASP A 97 15.85 9.96 -11.90
N GLU A 98 15.35 8.91 -11.23
CA GLU A 98 13.94 8.76 -10.91
C GLU A 98 13.48 9.82 -9.87
N ILE A 99 14.26 10.00 -8.78
CA ILE A 99 13.95 11.00 -7.75
C ILE A 99 14.04 12.41 -8.32
N ARG A 100 15.05 12.70 -9.12
CA ARG A 100 15.21 13.98 -9.78
C ARG A 100 14.01 14.28 -10.68
N TYR A 101 13.60 13.32 -11.51
CA TYR A 101 12.41 13.46 -12.35
C TYR A 101 11.16 13.81 -11.53
N GLU A 102 10.92 13.11 -10.43
CA GLU A 102 9.77 13.35 -9.57
C GLU A 102 9.82 14.73 -8.90
N LEU A 103 10.98 15.13 -8.39
CA LEU A 103 11.19 16.45 -7.79
C LEU A 103 11.07 17.58 -8.81
N ASP A 104 11.65 17.42 -10.02
CA ASP A 104 11.55 18.41 -11.10
C ASP A 104 10.09 18.55 -11.58
N LEU A 105 9.32 17.44 -11.61
CA LEU A 105 7.90 17.46 -11.98
C LEU A 105 7.05 18.24 -10.97
N VAL A 106 7.25 18.01 -9.66
CA VAL A 106 6.42 18.64 -8.62
C VAL A 106 6.93 20.02 -8.19
N GLU A 107 8.20 20.36 -8.46
CA GLU A 107 8.80 21.64 -8.12
C GLU A 107 8.53 22.03 -6.66
N PRO A 108 9.02 21.26 -5.67
CA PRO A 108 8.65 21.46 -4.28
C PRO A 108 9.27 22.74 -3.70
N MET A 109 8.52 23.39 -2.80
CA MET A 109 9.05 24.52 -2.02
C MET A 109 10.18 24.10 -1.07
N CYS A 110 10.08 22.88 -0.55
CA CYS A 110 11.15 22.26 0.25
C CYS A 110 11.11 20.73 0.09
N VAL A 111 12.27 20.12 0.36
CA VAL A 111 12.46 18.67 0.41
C VAL A 111 12.88 18.31 1.83
N LEU A 112 11.99 17.64 2.55
CA LEU A 112 12.21 17.19 3.92
C LEU A 112 12.95 15.85 3.88
N HIS A 113 14.02 15.69 4.65
CA HIS A 113 14.88 14.52 4.62
C HIS A 113 15.37 14.07 5.99
N ASP A 114 15.74 12.80 6.15
CA ASP A 114 16.38 12.23 7.34
C ASP A 114 17.91 12.13 7.22
N GLY A 115 18.48 12.63 6.12
CA GLY A 115 19.91 12.58 5.82
C GLY A 115 20.40 11.31 5.14
N GLU A 116 19.67 10.21 5.18
CA GLU A 116 20.13 8.94 4.60
C GLU A 116 20.26 9.01 3.07
N TYR A 117 19.20 9.45 2.39
CA TYR A 117 19.25 9.56 0.93
C TYR A 117 20.33 10.55 0.48
N LEU A 118 20.44 11.69 1.18
CA LEU A 118 21.47 12.72 0.92
C LEU A 118 22.90 12.17 1.08
N SER A 119 23.12 11.32 2.08
CA SER A 119 24.45 10.71 2.29
C SER A 119 24.84 9.73 1.17
N ARG A 120 23.85 9.05 0.59
CA ARG A 120 24.03 8.12 -0.54
C ARG A 120 24.13 8.85 -1.89
N GLU A 121 23.40 9.97 -2.03
CA GLU A 121 23.29 10.75 -3.25
C GLU A 121 23.56 12.25 -3.01
N PRO A 122 24.85 12.67 -2.96
CA PRO A 122 25.20 14.06 -2.71
C PRO A 122 24.73 15.06 -3.78
N ALA A 123 24.38 14.59 -5.00
CA ALA A 123 23.83 15.43 -6.05
C ALA A 123 22.51 16.09 -5.64
N LEU A 124 21.72 15.46 -4.76
CA LEU A 124 20.54 16.07 -4.16
C LEU A 124 20.87 17.40 -3.48
N GLY A 125 21.98 17.45 -2.71
CA GLY A 125 22.45 18.67 -2.05
C GLY A 125 22.87 19.76 -3.01
N GLN A 126 23.52 19.39 -4.12
CA GLN A 126 23.97 20.33 -5.12
C GLN A 126 22.81 20.97 -5.90
N VAL A 127 21.73 20.20 -6.17
CA VAL A 127 20.59 20.67 -6.96
C VAL A 127 19.56 21.43 -6.12
N TYR A 128 19.27 20.93 -4.91
CA TYR A 128 18.16 21.45 -4.09
C TYR A 128 18.62 22.26 -2.87
N GLY A 129 19.92 22.33 -2.55
CA GLY A 129 20.59 23.20 -1.58
C GLY A 129 19.69 23.79 -0.48
N ASP A 130 19.32 25.07 -0.61
CA ASP A 130 18.51 25.79 0.39
C ASP A 130 17.06 25.26 0.55
N ARG A 131 16.60 24.41 -0.37
CA ARG A 131 15.30 23.73 -0.27
C ARG A 131 15.36 22.45 0.55
N LEU A 132 16.56 21.92 0.84
CA LEU A 132 16.72 20.75 1.70
C LEU A 132 16.56 21.16 3.15
N VAL A 133 15.71 20.44 3.88
CA VAL A 133 15.42 20.71 5.28
C VAL A 133 15.38 19.41 6.06
N PRO A 134 16.10 19.30 7.19
CA PRO A 134 15.93 18.17 8.09
C PRO A 134 14.47 18.07 8.54
N MET A 135 13.91 16.87 8.50
CA MET A 135 12.48 16.70 8.79
C MET A 135 12.11 16.88 10.26
N ASP A 136 13.08 16.95 11.16
CA ASP A 136 12.91 17.29 12.58
C ASP A 136 12.96 18.81 12.87
N ALA A 137 13.24 19.64 11.86
CA ALA A 137 13.37 21.09 12.02
C ALA A 137 12.13 21.75 12.65
N PHE A 138 10.95 21.17 12.50
CA PHE A 138 9.72 21.68 13.09
C PHE A 138 9.71 21.62 14.63
N THR A 139 10.51 20.76 15.23
CA THR A 139 10.55 20.57 16.70
C THR A 139 10.99 21.80 17.46
N ALA A 140 11.69 22.72 16.79
CA ALA A 140 12.13 24.00 17.34
C ALA A 140 11.03 25.08 17.40
N PHE A 141 9.83 24.80 16.87
CA PHE A 141 8.76 25.78 16.79
C PHE A 141 7.72 25.60 17.89
N GLU A 142 7.08 26.69 18.30
CA GLU A 142 5.90 26.61 19.14
C GLU A 142 4.68 26.18 18.33
N PRO A 143 3.72 25.44 18.92
CA PRO A 143 2.51 25.01 18.23
C PRO A 143 1.68 26.18 17.70
N ALA A 144 1.27 26.16 16.44
CA ALA A 144 0.31 27.11 15.86
C ALA A 144 -1.10 26.84 16.44
N MET A 145 -1.65 27.82 17.14
CA MET A 145 -2.98 27.68 17.76
C MET A 145 -4.13 28.15 16.84
N ASP A 146 -3.82 28.86 15.77
CA ASP A 146 -4.75 29.48 14.84
C ASP A 146 -4.97 28.67 13.55
N ILE A 147 -4.82 27.35 13.60
CA ILE A 147 -5.10 26.47 12.45
C ILE A 147 -6.61 26.46 12.23
N THR A 148 -7.00 26.63 10.97
CA THR A 148 -8.37 26.48 10.49
C THR A 148 -8.46 25.40 9.44
N GLU A 149 -9.65 24.87 9.23
CA GLU A 149 -9.89 23.91 8.15
C GLU A 149 -9.57 24.56 6.79
N VAL A 150 -8.98 23.79 5.89
CA VAL A 150 -8.74 24.26 4.51
C VAL A 150 -10.07 24.52 3.82
N PRO A 151 -10.16 25.57 2.97
CA PRO A 151 -11.44 26.04 2.42
C PRO A 151 -12.09 25.03 1.44
N ASP A 152 -11.30 24.14 0.83
CA ASP A 152 -11.79 23.14 -0.13
C ASP A 152 -11.11 21.79 0.12
N LEU A 153 -11.88 20.85 0.65
CA LEU A 153 -11.42 19.46 0.91
C LEU A 153 -11.26 18.63 -0.38
N SER A 154 -11.81 19.10 -1.51
CA SER A 154 -11.64 18.48 -2.83
C SER A 154 -10.39 18.96 -3.55
N ALA A 155 -9.70 19.99 -3.02
CA ALA A 155 -8.44 20.47 -3.58
C ALA A 155 -7.33 19.42 -3.40
N LEU A 156 -6.30 19.50 -4.27
CA LEU A 156 -5.11 18.65 -4.20
C LEU A 156 -4.44 18.72 -2.82
N ALA A 157 -4.25 17.57 -2.19
CA ALA A 157 -3.63 17.44 -0.87
C ALA A 157 -2.40 16.51 -0.87
N PHE A 158 -2.38 15.50 -1.74
CA PHE A 158 -1.28 14.54 -1.86
C PHE A 158 -0.96 14.27 -3.33
N ILE A 159 0.33 14.06 -3.62
CA ILE A 159 0.80 13.49 -4.89
C ILE A 159 1.56 12.21 -4.54
N MET A 160 0.99 11.06 -4.91
CA MET A 160 1.56 9.75 -4.63
C MET A 160 2.12 9.15 -5.93
N PHE A 161 3.43 8.89 -5.98
CA PHE A 161 4.04 8.35 -7.18
C PHE A 161 3.86 6.84 -7.31
N THR A 162 3.39 6.39 -8.47
CA THR A 162 3.28 4.97 -8.84
C THR A 162 4.26 4.63 -9.94
N SER A 163 4.71 3.37 -10.01
CA SER A 163 5.50 2.88 -11.14
C SER A 163 4.61 2.79 -12.36
N GLY A 164 4.72 3.76 -13.26
CA GLY A 164 4.00 3.77 -14.53
C GLY A 164 4.33 2.55 -15.40
N THR A 165 3.38 2.14 -16.22
CA THR A 165 3.56 1.03 -17.17
C THR A 165 4.47 1.41 -18.36
N THR A 166 4.67 2.71 -18.56
CA THR A 166 5.51 3.30 -19.62
C THR A 166 6.96 3.55 -19.19
N GLY A 167 7.36 3.11 -17.99
CA GLY A 167 8.71 3.22 -17.45
C GLY A 167 8.99 4.49 -16.64
N ARG A 168 8.12 5.52 -16.69
CA ARG A 168 8.22 6.70 -15.83
C ARG A 168 7.13 6.71 -14.75
N SER A 169 7.48 7.22 -13.57
CA SER A 169 6.52 7.38 -12.48
C SER A 169 5.42 8.37 -12.83
N LYS A 170 4.17 8.04 -12.48
CA LYS A 170 3.01 8.96 -12.57
C LYS A 170 2.64 9.43 -11.17
N GLY A 171 2.40 10.73 -10.99
CA GLY A 171 1.97 11.32 -9.73
C GLY A 171 0.45 11.31 -9.60
N VAL A 172 -0.10 10.40 -8.82
CA VAL A 172 -1.54 10.31 -8.53
C VAL A 172 -1.94 11.46 -7.63
N MET A 173 -2.90 12.27 -8.04
CA MET A 173 -3.43 13.42 -7.30
C MET A 173 -4.59 13.00 -6.41
N LEU A 174 -4.44 13.21 -5.10
CA LEU A 174 -5.48 12.90 -4.12
C LEU A 174 -5.83 14.12 -3.27
N SER A 175 -7.10 14.24 -2.92
CA SER A 175 -7.64 15.26 -2.03
C SER A 175 -7.89 14.71 -0.62
N GLN A 176 -8.18 15.59 0.36
CA GLN A 176 -8.69 15.14 1.65
C GLN A 176 -10.06 14.45 1.51
N LYS A 177 -10.90 14.90 0.57
CA LYS A 177 -12.18 14.26 0.30
C LYS A 177 -11.99 12.80 -0.13
N ASN A 178 -11.07 12.50 -1.09
CA ASN A 178 -10.76 11.12 -1.46
C ASN A 178 -10.36 10.29 -0.23
N LEU A 179 -9.43 10.82 0.57
CA LEU A 179 -8.89 10.12 1.74
C LEU A 179 -10.00 9.81 2.77
N PHE A 180 -10.80 10.80 3.15
CA PHE A 180 -11.79 10.63 4.21
C PHE A 180 -13.03 9.84 3.77
N THR A 181 -13.31 9.77 2.46
CA THR A 181 -14.35 8.87 1.91
C THR A 181 -13.86 7.42 1.85
N ALA A 182 -12.57 7.19 1.57
CA ALA A 182 -11.98 5.84 1.57
C ALA A 182 -11.80 5.25 2.97
N MET A 183 -11.77 6.07 4.03
CA MET A 183 -11.42 5.63 5.37
C MET A 183 -12.34 4.59 6.00
N PRO A 184 -13.68 4.63 5.83
CA PRO A 184 -14.56 3.60 6.36
C PRO A 184 -14.17 2.19 5.92
N ALA A 185 -13.73 2.00 4.67
CA ALA A 185 -13.27 0.72 4.16
C ALA A 185 -12.11 0.13 4.98
N PHE A 186 -11.21 0.96 5.52
CA PHE A 186 -10.12 0.51 6.37
C PHE A 186 -10.55 0.17 7.81
N LEU A 187 -11.75 0.57 8.21
CA LEU A 187 -12.30 0.28 9.54
C LEU A 187 -13.24 -0.92 9.54
N THR A 188 -13.88 -1.22 8.42
CA THR A 188 -14.82 -2.35 8.27
C THR A 188 -14.24 -3.69 8.79
N PRO A 189 -12.98 -4.08 8.50
CA PRO A 189 -12.43 -5.33 9.03
C PRO A 189 -12.37 -5.40 10.55
N PHE A 190 -12.32 -4.27 11.25
CA PHE A 190 -12.32 -4.28 12.72
C PHE A 190 -13.71 -4.54 13.28
N GLU A 191 -14.76 -4.06 12.61
CA GLU A 191 -16.13 -4.41 12.94
C GLU A 191 -16.39 -5.89 12.69
N ASP A 192 -15.87 -6.44 11.60
CA ASP A 192 -15.92 -7.86 11.28
C ASP A 192 -15.14 -8.70 12.28
N VAL A 193 -13.92 -8.29 12.65
CA VAL A 193 -13.14 -8.94 13.72
C VAL A 193 -13.97 -9.00 15.00
N ARG A 194 -14.56 -7.87 15.41
CA ARG A 194 -15.36 -7.79 16.63
C ARG A 194 -16.59 -8.68 16.56
N SER A 195 -17.34 -8.65 15.45
CA SER A 195 -18.57 -9.42 15.29
C SER A 195 -18.31 -10.93 15.22
N GLN A 196 -17.24 -11.35 14.55
CA GLN A 196 -16.91 -12.76 14.35
C GLN A 196 -16.13 -13.39 15.51
N THR A 197 -15.32 -12.61 16.24
CA THR A 197 -14.44 -13.14 17.28
C THR A 197 -14.83 -12.71 18.71
N GLY A 198 -15.60 -11.65 18.85
CA GLY A 198 -15.89 -11.01 20.14
C GLY A 198 -14.70 -10.24 20.74
N TRP A 199 -13.60 -10.05 20.03
CA TRP A 199 -12.45 -9.30 20.53
C TRP A 199 -12.77 -7.81 20.66
N ASN A 200 -12.26 -7.18 21.72
CA ASN A 200 -12.42 -5.75 21.88
C ASN A 200 -11.49 -4.98 20.94
N THR A 201 -12.05 -4.34 19.92
CA THR A 201 -11.32 -3.55 18.94
C THR A 201 -10.94 -2.15 19.42
N ASP A 202 -11.57 -1.65 20.50
CA ASP A 202 -11.29 -0.30 21.03
C ASP A 202 -9.89 -0.17 21.66
N ALA A 203 -9.28 -1.32 21.98
CA ALA A 203 -7.95 -1.40 22.57
C ALA A 203 -6.87 -1.92 21.60
N PHE A 204 -7.19 -2.10 20.31
CA PHE A 204 -6.24 -2.63 19.33
C PHE A 204 -5.11 -1.66 19.07
N SER A 205 -3.91 -2.24 18.82
CA SER A 205 -2.75 -1.54 18.31
C SER A 205 -2.26 -2.17 17.02
N SER A 206 -1.75 -1.36 16.10
CA SER A 206 -1.26 -1.82 14.79
C SER A 206 0.25 -1.66 14.69
N LEU A 207 0.96 -2.69 14.18
CA LEU A 207 2.34 -2.52 13.74
C LEU A 207 2.35 -2.01 12.29
N SER A 208 2.85 -0.81 12.09
CA SER A 208 3.06 -0.19 10.78
C SER A 208 4.51 -0.35 10.34
N CYS A 209 4.75 -1.23 9.37
CA CYS A 209 6.09 -1.49 8.82
C CYS A 209 6.15 -1.31 7.30
N LEU A 210 5.00 -1.07 6.64
CA LEU A 210 4.98 -0.76 5.21
C LEU A 210 5.50 0.66 4.96
N PRO A 211 6.17 0.91 3.80
CA PRO A 211 6.69 2.23 3.49
C PRO A 211 5.60 3.29 3.42
N MET A 212 5.80 4.41 4.12
CA MET A 212 4.80 5.50 4.23
C MET A 212 4.56 6.26 2.92
N PHE A 213 5.41 6.08 1.92
CA PHE A 213 5.18 6.60 0.57
C PHE A 213 4.18 5.74 -0.25
N HIS A 214 3.71 4.60 0.28
CA HIS A 214 2.63 3.82 -0.32
C HIS A 214 1.27 4.19 0.26
N ILE A 215 0.26 4.21 -0.60
CA ILE A 215 -1.11 4.58 -0.23
C ILE A 215 -1.68 3.75 0.93
N SER A 216 -1.43 2.44 0.94
CA SER A 216 -1.93 1.54 1.99
C SER A 216 -1.37 1.88 3.38
N ALA A 217 -0.10 2.29 3.47
CA ALA A 217 0.48 2.72 4.73
C ALA A 217 -0.08 4.08 5.15
N MET A 218 -0.16 5.05 4.23
CA MET A 218 -0.70 6.38 4.49
C MET A 218 -2.15 6.32 5.01
N THR A 219 -3.04 5.63 4.30
CA THR A 219 -4.45 5.51 4.67
C THR A 219 -4.63 4.78 6.00
N SER A 220 -3.91 3.68 6.22
CA SER A 220 -3.93 2.95 7.49
C SER A 220 -3.51 3.83 8.67
N LEU A 221 -2.41 4.60 8.53
CA LEU A 221 -1.92 5.49 9.59
C LEU A 221 -2.94 6.57 9.96
N VAL A 222 -3.61 7.15 8.96
CA VAL A 222 -4.69 8.13 9.20
C VAL A 222 -5.85 7.45 9.88
N SER A 223 -6.35 6.33 9.36
CA SER A 223 -7.48 5.60 9.93
C SER A 223 -7.28 5.28 11.40
N TRP A 224 -6.12 4.73 11.77
CA TRP A 224 -5.78 4.40 13.14
C TRP A 224 -5.71 5.64 14.04
N SER A 225 -5.05 6.71 13.58
CA SER A 225 -4.89 7.92 14.39
C SER A 225 -6.22 8.62 14.64
N ILE A 226 -7.11 8.71 13.66
CA ILE A 226 -8.40 9.40 13.84
C ILE A 226 -9.41 8.62 14.68
N THR A 227 -9.25 7.31 14.81
CA THR A 227 -10.10 6.46 15.66
C THR A 227 -9.57 6.33 17.09
N GLY A 228 -8.41 6.93 17.39
CA GLY A 228 -7.80 6.88 18.72
C GLY A 228 -7.10 5.56 19.02
N HIS A 229 -6.79 4.74 17.99
CA HIS A 229 -6.00 3.53 18.13
C HIS A 229 -4.50 3.82 18.13
N CYS A 230 -3.73 2.97 18.79
CA CYS A 230 -2.27 3.11 18.84
C CYS A 230 -1.61 2.55 17.59
N VAL A 231 -0.68 3.31 17.00
CA VAL A 231 0.21 2.85 15.93
C VAL A 231 1.62 2.63 16.47
N ASN A 232 2.12 1.43 16.33
CA ASN A 232 3.50 1.06 16.61
C ASN A 232 4.30 1.18 15.31
N LEU A 233 5.28 2.08 15.25
CA LEU A 233 6.06 2.32 14.04
C LEU A 233 7.30 1.43 14.02
N CYS A 234 7.43 0.63 12.97
CA CYS A 234 8.67 -0.03 12.61
C CYS A 234 9.36 0.80 11.52
N ASN A 235 10.45 1.46 11.87
CA ASN A 235 11.13 2.39 10.98
C ASN A 235 11.91 1.70 9.85
N ASP A 236 12.35 0.45 10.08
CA ASP A 236 13.14 -0.34 9.12
C ASP A 236 12.84 -1.84 9.33
N LEU A 237 12.53 -2.55 8.26
CA LEU A 237 12.20 -3.99 8.30
C LEU A 237 13.32 -4.86 8.89
N LYS A 238 14.59 -4.41 8.86
CA LYS A 238 15.69 -5.14 9.52
C LYS A 238 15.48 -5.27 11.04
N TYR A 239 14.70 -4.36 11.64
CA TYR A 239 14.36 -4.36 13.07
C TYR A 239 12.98 -4.95 13.38
N PHE A 240 12.31 -5.53 12.40
CA PHE A 240 10.93 -6.02 12.49
C PHE A 240 10.66 -6.83 13.76
N TYR A 241 11.48 -7.86 14.04
CA TYR A 241 11.26 -8.71 15.22
C TYR A 241 11.60 -8.02 16.54
N ARG A 242 12.55 -7.11 16.55
CA ARG A 242 12.83 -6.28 17.73
C ARG A 242 11.62 -5.40 18.05
N ASP A 243 11.12 -4.68 17.06
CA ASP A 243 10.04 -3.71 17.21
C ASP A 243 8.72 -4.41 17.57
N LEU A 244 8.42 -5.52 16.92
CA LEU A 244 7.28 -6.35 17.25
C LEU A 244 7.37 -6.92 18.68
N GLY A 245 8.56 -7.38 19.08
CA GLY A 245 8.80 -7.88 20.44
C GLY A 245 8.72 -6.78 21.51
N ALA A 246 9.18 -5.56 21.21
CA ALA A 246 9.16 -4.44 22.14
C ALA A 246 7.79 -3.75 22.26
N MET A 247 7.01 -3.76 21.17
CA MET A 247 5.72 -3.06 21.08
C MET A 247 4.61 -4.05 20.74
N ARG A 248 3.88 -4.51 21.75
CA ARG A 248 2.74 -5.39 21.54
C ARG A 248 1.80 -4.82 20.48
N SER A 249 1.49 -5.64 19.48
CA SER A 249 0.61 -5.27 18.37
C SER A 249 -0.44 -6.35 18.13
N ASP A 250 -1.69 -5.95 17.92
CA ASP A 250 -2.80 -6.88 17.67
C ASP A 250 -3.02 -7.09 16.16
N VAL A 251 -2.72 -6.06 15.35
CA VAL A 251 -3.01 -6.00 13.92
C VAL A 251 -1.76 -5.64 13.15
N MET A 252 -1.63 -6.17 11.93
CA MET A 252 -0.56 -5.80 11.01
C MET A 252 -1.01 -5.94 9.57
N ALA A 253 -0.74 -4.89 8.77
CA ALA A 253 -0.83 -5.00 7.32
C ALA A 253 0.41 -5.74 6.78
N VAL A 254 0.18 -6.76 5.96
CA VAL A 254 1.24 -7.63 5.45
C VAL A 254 1.25 -7.67 3.92
N VAL A 255 2.45 -7.82 3.39
CA VAL A 255 2.74 -8.21 2.00
C VAL A 255 3.27 -9.64 1.98
N PRO A 256 3.32 -10.34 0.82
CA PRO A 256 3.67 -11.78 0.81
C PRO A 256 4.96 -12.14 1.53
N VAL A 257 6.00 -11.32 1.44
CA VAL A 257 7.28 -11.60 2.11
C VAL A 257 7.17 -11.58 3.64
N LEU A 258 6.39 -10.65 4.19
CA LEU A 258 6.15 -10.57 5.63
C LEU A 258 5.24 -11.70 6.11
N LEU A 259 4.18 -12.01 5.36
CA LEU A 259 3.31 -13.15 5.67
C LEU A 259 4.10 -14.45 5.71
N LYS A 260 5.00 -14.67 4.74
CA LYS A 260 5.86 -15.86 4.70
C LYS A 260 6.77 -15.95 5.93
N SER A 261 7.30 -14.83 6.42
CA SER A 261 8.12 -14.81 7.65
C SER A 261 7.30 -15.14 8.88
N ILE A 262 6.10 -14.57 9.02
CA ILE A 262 5.15 -14.86 10.10
C ILE A 262 4.75 -16.33 10.06
N TYR A 263 4.35 -16.84 8.89
CA TYR A 263 3.97 -18.24 8.69
C TYR A 263 5.08 -19.20 9.11
N HIS A 264 6.33 -18.93 8.69
CA HIS A 264 7.48 -19.75 9.07
C HIS A 264 7.69 -19.82 10.59
N ASP A 265 7.56 -18.68 11.30
CA ASP A 265 7.69 -18.68 12.77
C ASP A 265 6.54 -19.44 13.44
N VAL A 266 5.32 -19.29 12.94
CA VAL A 266 4.14 -20.01 13.44
C VAL A 266 4.32 -21.53 13.26
N MET A 267 4.76 -21.95 12.07
CA MET A 267 5.00 -23.37 11.77
C MET A 267 6.14 -23.98 12.58
N LYS A 268 7.10 -23.17 13.03
CA LYS A 268 8.18 -23.58 13.94
C LYS A 268 7.82 -23.50 15.42
N GLY A 269 6.55 -23.20 15.75
CA GLY A 269 6.10 -23.07 17.14
C GLY A 269 6.63 -21.82 17.87
N LYS A 270 7.08 -20.79 17.14
CA LYS A 270 7.67 -19.55 17.68
C LYS A 270 6.66 -18.41 17.72
N ARG A 271 5.38 -18.72 17.97
CA ARG A 271 4.29 -17.71 17.98
C ARG A 271 4.51 -16.60 19.02
N GLU A 272 5.23 -16.89 20.11
CA GLU A 272 5.58 -15.90 21.12
C GLU A 272 6.37 -14.71 20.60
N ARG A 273 7.11 -14.88 19.49
CA ARG A 273 7.85 -13.80 18.83
C ARG A 273 6.94 -12.75 18.19
N LEU A 274 5.67 -13.10 17.96
CA LEU A 274 4.68 -12.23 17.34
C LEU A 274 3.95 -11.33 18.35
N ASN A 275 4.24 -11.46 19.65
CA ASN A 275 3.86 -10.54 20.74
C ASN A 275 2.42 -10.01 20.67
N GLY A 276 1.45 -10.91 20.57
CA GLY A 276 0.02 -10.57 20.58
C GLY A 276 -0.63 -10.40 19.20
N LEU A 277 0.16 -10.47 18.10
CA LEU A 277 -0.35 -10.36 16.75
C LEU A 277 -1.38 -11.47 16.44
N ARG A 278 -2.56 -11.08 15.99
CA ARG A 278 -3.69 -11.98 15.74
C ARG A 278 -4.55 -11.60 14.54
N VAL A 279 -4.43 -10.38 14.02
CA VAL A 279 -5.14 -9.92 12.82
C VAL A 279 -4.13 -9.56 11.76
N LEU A 280 -4.26 -10.14 10.57
CA LEU A 280 -3.41 -9.84 9.41
C LEU A 280 -4.29 -9.27 8.29
N THR A 281 -3.98 -8.05 7.86
CA THR A 281 -4.62 -7.45 6.69
C THR A 281 -3.70 -7.64 5.48
N CYS A 282 -4.14 -8.44 4.52
CA CYS A 282 -3.38 -8.89 3.36
C CYS A 282 -3.73 -8.04 2.15
N GLY A 283 -2.78 -7.35 1.54
CA GLY A 283 -3.04 -6.48 0.40
C GLY A 283 -1.86 -6.35 -0.56
N ALA A 284 -2.05 -5.55 -1.61
CA ALA A 284 -1.07 -5.23 -2.65
C ALA A 284 -0.63 -6.41 -3.56
N ALA A 285 -0.93 -7.65 -3.23
CA ALA A 285 -0.64 -8.82 -4.04
C ALA A 285 -1.55 -9.98 -3.66
N MET A 286 -1.51 -11.05 -4.45
CA MET A 286 -2.18 -12.30 -4.11
C MET A 286 -1.36 -13.11 -3.13
N PHE A 287 -2.04 -13.81 -2.24
CA PHE A 287 -1.47 -14.69 -1.24
C PHE A 287 -1.80 -16.14 -1.54
N ASP A 288 -0.95 -17.05 -1.07
CA ASP A 288 -1.20 -18.50 -1.18
C ASP A 288 -2.38 -18.88 -0.27
N PRO A 289 -3.50 -19.41 -0.82
CA PRO A 289 -4.66 -19.77 -0.02
C PRO A 289 -4.38 -20.81 1.06
N ALA A 290 -3.45 -21.75 0.79
CA ALA A 290 -3.08 -22.77 1.78
C ALA A 290 -2.37 -22.15 2.99
N VAL A 291 -1.51 -21.16 2.77
CA VAL A 291 -0.85 -20.39 3.84
C VAL A 291 -1.86 -19.60 4.66
N LEU A 292 -2.84 -18.97 3.99
CA LEU A 292 -3.90 -18.24 4.69
C LEU A 292 -4.74 -19.18 5.54
N GLN A 293 -5.18 -20.32 4.99
CA GLN A 293 -5.97 -21.32 5.72
C GLN A 293 -5.21 -21.85 6.94
N ASP A 294 -3.96 -22.24 6.77
CA ASP A 294 -3.11 -22.72 7.87
C ASP A 294 -2.98 -21.68 9.01
N LEU A 295 -2.90 -20.40 8.69
CA LEU A 295 -2.86 -19.33 9.70
C LEU A 295 -4.22 -19.15 10.39
N MET A 296 -5.32 -19.24 9.65
CA MET A 296 -6.69 -19.17 10.19
C MET A 296 -6.94 -20.34 11.16
N ASP A 297 -6.56 -21.55 10.79
CA ASP A 297 -6.69 -22.74 11.64
C ASP A 297 -5.88 -22.61 12.95
N ARG A 298 -4.87 -21.75 12.97
CA ARG A 298 -4.06 -21.40 14.15
C ARG A 298 -4.53 -20.15 14.89
N GLY A 299 -5.73 -19.66 14.54
CA GLY A 299 -6.40 -18.58 15.25
C GLY A 299 -5.93 -17.17 14.87
N PHE A 300 -5.40 -16.98 13.67
CA PHE A 300 -5.29 -15.65 13.09
C PHE A 300 -6.58 -15.28 12.37
N PHE A 301 -6.99 -14.04 12.51
CA PHE A 301 -8.03 -13.47 11.68
C PHE A 301 -7.37 -12.87 10.42
N ILE A 302 -7.83 -13.27 9.25
CA ILE A 302 -7.30 -12.81 7.97
C ILE A 302 -8.33 -11.90 7.32
N ALA A 303 -7.91 -10.69 6.93
CA ALA A 303 -8.70 -9.82 6.06
C ALA A 303 -7.88 -9.52 4.80
N GLN A 304 -8.48 -9.66 3.64
CA GLN A 304 -7.83 -9.35 2.37
C GLN A 304 -8.38 -8.03 1.82
N MET A 305 -7.49 -7.23 1.21
CA MET A 305 -7.81 -5.91 0.69
C MET A 305 -7.38 -5.81 -0.77
N TYR A 306 -8.23 -5.24 -1.58
CA TYR A 306 -7.91 -4.76 -2.92
C TYR A 306 -8.13 -3.27 -3.00
N GLY A 307 -7.19 -2.56 -3.58
CA GLY A 307 -7.27 -1.14 -3.84
C GLY A 307 -6.05 -0.65 -4.61
N LEU A 308 -6.15 0.52 -5.16
CA LEU A 308 -5.13 1.16 -5.98
C LEU A 308 -4.77 2.52 -5.39
N THR A 309 -3.62 3.07 -5.78
CA THR A 309 -3.28 4.45 -5.41
C THR A 309 -4.32 5.41 -5.98
N GLU A 310 -4.79 5.12 -7.19
CA GLU A 310 -5.80 5.86 -7.93
C GLU A 310 -7.21 5.83 -7.30
N THR A 311 -7.46 4.91 -6.38
CA THR A 311 -8.70 4.84 -5.58
C THR A 311 -8.44 5.14 -4.09
N CYS A 312 -7.35 5.85 -3.77
CA CYS A 312 -6.94 6.16 -2.40
C CYS A 312 -6.78 4.91 -1.50
N GLY A 313 -6.41 3.77 -2.10
CA GLY A 313 -6.27 2.48 -1.42
C GLY A 313 -7.58 1.75 -1.17
N ASP A 314 -8.71 2.35 -1.50
CA ASP A 314 -10.04 1.77 -1.41
C ASP A 314 -10.38 0.89 -2.62
N GLY A 315 -11.32 -0.05 -2.44
CA GLY A 315 -11.76 -0.93 -3.51
C GLY A 315 -12.63 -2.07 -3.01
N ALA A 316 -12.05 -3.14 -2.50
CA ALA A 316 -12.81 -4.30 -2.02
C ALA A 316 -12.18 -4.92 -0.76
N TRP A 317 -13.04 -5.55 0.05
CA TRP A 317 -12.71 -6.19 1.30
C TRP A 317 -13.21 -7.62 1.39
N ASN A 318 -12.37 -8.51 1.89
CA ASN A 318 -12.74 -9.86 2.24
C ASN A 318 -12.28 -10.18 3.67
N SER A 319 -13.20 -10.22 4.61
CA SER A 319 -13.00 -10.65 5.99
C SER A 319 -13.65 -12.03 6.28
N SER A 320 -14.13 -12.72 5.25
CA SER A 320 -14.64 -14.08 5.39
C SER A 320 -13.54 -15.03 5.85
N GLN A 321 -13.85 -15.85 6.84
CA GLN A 321 -12.97 -16.90 7.32
C GLN A 321 -13.32 -18.27 6.70
N GLU A 322 -14.07 -18.30 5.58
CA GLU A 322 -14.42 -19.52 4.85
C GLU A 322 -13.39 -19.79 3.74
N GLU A 323 -12.91 -21.03 3.66
CA GLU A 323 -11.89 -21.48 2.70
C GLU A 323 -12.24 -21.13 1.24
N LYS A 324 -13.52 -21.26 0.86
CA LYS A 324 -14.00 -21.02 -0.52
C LYS A 324 -13.77 -19.57 -1.01
N TYR A 325 -13.61 -18.60 -0.09
CA TYR A 325 -13.41 -17.20 -0.42
C TYR A 325 -11.95 -16.72 -0.30
N LEU A 326 -10.99 -17.58 0.03
CA LEU A 326 -9.59 -17.19 0.23
C LEU A 326 -8.90 -16.62 -1.03
N THR A 327 -9.44 -16.88 -2.21
CA THR A 327 -8.93 -16.33 -3.46
C THR A 327 -9.70 -15.09 -3.94
N SER A 328 -10.74 -14.70 -3.21
CA SER A 328 -11.55 -13.50 -3.48
C SER A 328 -10.94 -12.27 -2.81
N VAL A 329 -11.11 -11.10 -3.43
CA VAL A 329 -10.85 -9.80 -2.80
C VAL A 329 -12.05 -9.29 -2.00
N GLY A 330 -13.17 -10.03 -1.98
CA GLY A 330 -14.36 -9.73 -1.21
C GLY A 330 -15.40 -8.91 -1.96
N HIS A 331 -16.08 -8.04 -1.24
CA HIS A 331 -17.09 -7.14 -1.75
C HIS A 331 -16.51 -5.76 -2.00
N VAL A 332 -16.99 -5.07 -3.04
CA VAL A 332 -16.65 -3.66 -3.26
C VAL A 332 -17.23 -2.83 -2.12
N ASP A 333 -16.45 -1.89 -1.62
CA ASP A 333 -16.88 -0.96 -0.58
C ASP A 333 -18.01 -0.04 -1.07
N ASP A 334 -18.93 0.30 -0.19
CA ASP A 334 -20.09 1.15 -0.48
C ASP A 334 -19.72 2.60 -0.87
N SER A 335 -18.48 3.04 -0.62
CA SER A 335 -17.94 4.32 -1.06
C SER A 335 -17.73 4.40 -2.56
N CYS A 336 -17.66 3.24 -3.25
CA CYS A 336 -17.42 3.10 -4.66
C CYS A 336 -18.56 2.35 -5.37
N GLN A 337 -18.95 2.87 -6.53
CA GLN A 337 -19.70 2.10 -7.52
C GLN A 337 -18.71 1.30 -8.39
N TYR A 338 -19.13 0.15 -8.89
CA TYR A 338 -18.34 -0.61 -9.85
C TYR A 338 -19.18 -1.11 -11.03
N LYS A 339 -18.53 -1.33 -12.15
CA LYS A 339 -19.04 -2.06 -13.31
C LYS A 339 -17.94 -2.95 -13.88
N LEU A 340 -18.32 -3.99 -14.62
CA LEU A 340 -17.40 -4.73 -15.45
C LEU A 340 -17.66 -4.34 -16.91
N GLU A 341 -16.61 -3.87 -17.60
CA GLU A 341 -16.66 -3.49 -19.01
C GLU A 341 -15.65 -4.35 -19.77
N ASP A 342 -16.14 -5.25 -20.62
CA ASP A 342 -15.32 -6.29 -21.27
C ASP A 342 -14.45 -7.08 -20.28
N GLY A 343 -14.98 -7.31 -19.07
CA GLY A 343 -14.29 -7.99 -17.99
C GLY A 343 -13.32 -7.10 -17.18
N GLU A 344 -13.06 -5.86 -17.61
CA GLU A 344 -12.29 -4.89 -16.84
C GLU A 344 -13.13 -4.33 -15.70
N LEU A 345 -12.55 -4.28 -14.50
CA LEU A 345 -13.14 -3.59 -13.37
C LEU A 345 -13.00 -2.07 -13.55
N CYS A 346 -14.14 -1.39 -13.60
CA CYS A 346 -14.21 0.07 -13.58
C CYS A 346 -14.84 0.52 -12.26
N MET A 347 -14.28 1.56 -11.64
CA MET A 347 -14.72 2.09 -10.35
C MET A 347 -15.07 3.57 -10.46
N ARG A 348 -16.09 4.01 -9.71
CA ARG A 348 -16.52 5.41 -9.65
C ARG A 348 -16.94 5.77 -8.24
N GLY A 349 -16.51 6.92 -7.75
CA GLY A 349 -16.89 7.42 -6.43
C GLY A 349 -15.90 8.46 -5.91
N ASP A 350 -16.17 8.95 -4.73
CA ASP A 350 -15.33 9.97 -4.09
C ASP A 350 -13.91 9.51 -3.73
N PRO A 351 -13.58 8.21 -3.53
CA PRO A 351 -12.21 7.75 -3.38
C PRO A 351 -11.35 7.86 -4.64
N VAL A 352 -11.96 7.94 -5.85
CA VAL A 352 -11.23 8.00 -7.12
C VAL A 352 -10.43 9.30 -7.23
N MET A 353 -9.20 9.19 -7.69
CA MET A 353 -8.22 10.27 -7.82
C MET A 353 -8.73 11.47 -8.64
N LEU A 354 -8.09 12.61 -8.46
CA LEU A 354 -8.31 13.82 -9.30
C LEU A 354 -7.69 13.68 -10.71
N GLY A 355 -6.80 12.70 -10.91
CA GLY A 355 -6.04 12.47 -12.14
C GLY A 355 -4.54 12.34 -11.87
N TYR A 356 -3.74 12.31 -12.94
CA TYR A 356 -2.28 12.30 -12.86
C TYR A 356 -1.72 13.72 -12.96
N TYR A 357 -0.80 14.06 -12.07
CA TYR A 357 -0.23 15.40 -11.94
C TYR A 357 0.55 15.82 -13.19
N LYS A 358 0.15 16.92 -13.83
CA LYS A 358 0.69 17.45 -15.07
C LYS A 358 0.66 16.45 -16.26
N ASP A 359 -0.25 15.45 -16.22
CA ASP A 359 -0.38 14.43 -17.25
C ASP A 359 -1.87 14.20 -17.61
N PRO A 360 -2.51 15.16 -18.31
CA PRO A 360 -3.92 15.05 -18.69
C PRO A 360 -4.17 13.94 -19.72
N GLU A 361 -3.19 13.60 -20.56
CA GLU A 361 -3.31 12.54 -21.55
C GLU A 361 -3.42 11.18 -20.84
N ALA A 362 -2.47 10.87 -19.95
CA ALA A 362 -2.56 9.64 -19.15
C ALA A 362 -3.79 9.60 -18.25
N THR A 363 -4.29 10.75 -17.79
CA THR A 363 -5.55 10.83 -17.02
C THR A 363 -6.73 10.41 -17.89
N ALA A 364 -6.84 10.92 -19.11
CA ALA A 364 -7.92 10.63 -20.04
C ALA A 364 -7.90 9.15 -20.53
N GLU A 365 -6.75 8.48 -20.48
CA GLU A 365 -6.64 7.06 -20.80
C GLU A 365 -7.34 6.16 -19.77
N VAL A 366 -7.46 6.61 -18.51
CA VAL A 366 -7.96 5.77 -17.40
C VAL A 366 -9.19 6.33 -16.70
N LEU A 367 -9.50 7.61 -16.89
CA LEU A 367 -10.65 8.28 -16.28
C LEU A 367 -11.53 8.85 -17.38
N ASP A 368 -12.71 8.24 -17.57
CA ASP A 368 -13.64 8.67 -18.62
C ASP A 368 -14.46 9.93 -18.26
N ALA A 369 -15.20 10.45 -19.22
CA ALA A 369 -16.01 11.66 -19.04
C ALA A 369 -17.18 11.49 -18.05
N GLU A 370 -17.57 10.24 -17.73
CA GLU A 370 -18.62 9.89 -16.76
C GLU A 370 -18.05 9.69 -15.35
N GLY A 371 -16.73 9.81 -15.18
CA GLY A 371 -16.02 9.64 -13.92
C GLY A 371 -15.72 8.18 -13.56
N TRP A 372 -15.79 7.24 -14.52
CA TRP A 372 -15.35 5.87 -14.31
C TRP A 372 -13.83 5.78 -14.46
N PHE A 373 -13.20 5.23 -13.45
CA PHE A 373 -11.79 4.89 -13.45
C PHE A 373 -11.62 3.45 -13.94
N HIS A 374 -10.93 3.28 -15.07
CA HIS A 374 -10.55 2.01 -15.66
C HIS A 374 -9.32 1.48 -14.93
N THR A 375 -9.50 0.47 -14.08
CA THR A 375 -8.43 0.00 -13.18
C THR A 375 -7.32 -0.76 -13.91
N GLY A 376 -7.59 -1.24 -15.11
CA GLY A 376 -6.73 -2.17 -15.83
C GLY A 376 -6.71 -3.58 -15.22
N ASP A 377 -7.51 -3.86 -14.19
CA ASP A 377 -7.67 -5.19 -13.60
C ASP A 377 -8.87 -5.90 -14.23
N ILE A 378 -8.69 -7.17 -14.59
CA ILE A 378 -9.76 -8.04 -15.04
C ILE A 378 -10.34 -8.75 -13.83
N ALA A 379 -11.67 -8.68 -13.71
CA ALA A 379 -12.38 -9.24 -12.55
C ALA A 379 -13.61 -10.06 -13.01
N ARG A 380 -14.09 -10.92 -12.12
CA ARG A 380 -15.39 -11.55 -12.17
C ARG A 380 -16.08 -11.39 -10.82
N VAL A 381 -17.38 -11.29 -10.82
CA VAL A 381 -18.20 -11.23 -9.61
C VAL A 381 -19.14 -12.41 -9.61
N GLU A 382 -19.15 -13.16 -8.53
CA GLU A 382 -20.05 -14.30 -8.34
C GLU A 382 -21.47 -13.82 -7.90
N PRO A 383 -22.49 -14.67 -8.03
CA PRO A 383 -23.86 -14.30 -7.66
C PRO A 383 -24.03 -13.87 -6.19
N ASP A 384 -23.15 -14.28 -5.29
CA ASP A 384 -23.12 -13.89 -3.88
C ASP A 384 -22.40 -12.56 -3.64
N GLY A 385 -21.92 -11.89 -4.71
CA GLY A 385 -21.26 -10.60 -4.68
C GLY A 385 -19.75 -10.63 -4.47
N TYR A 386 -19.16 -11.80 -4.22
CA TYR A 386 -17.69 -11.91 -4.06
C TYR A 386 -16.97 -11.67 -5.38
N MET A 387 -16.01 -10.75 -5.36
CA MET A 387 -15.19 -10.37 -6.51
C MET A 387 -13.87 -11.14 -6.52
N TYR A 388 -13.46 -11.57 -7.71
CA TYR A 388 -12.19 -12.27 -7.95
C TYR A 388 -11.40 -11.56 -9.04
N LEU A 389 -10.16 -11.19 -8.77
CA LEU A 389 -9.25 -10.67 -9.78
C LEU A 389 -8.64 -11.83 -10.56
N THR A 390 -8.72 -11.76 -11.89
CA THR A 390 -8.24 -12.83 -12.78
C THR A 390 -7.00 -12.47 -13.56
N GLY A 391 -6.63 -11.16 -13.61
CA GLY A 391 -5.42 -10.69 -14.26
C GLY A 391 -5.39 -9.19 -14.48
N ARG A 392 -4.43 -8.77 -15.32
CA ARG A 392 -4.30 -7.38 -15.77
C ARG A 392 -4.61 -7.28 -17.26
N LYS A 393 -5.45 -6.34 -17.67
CA LYS A 393 -5.83 -6.10 -19.08
C LYS A 393 -4.62 -6.00 -20.01
N LYS A 394 -3.60 -5.27 -19.62
CA LYS A 394 -2.35 -5.10 -20.39
C LYS A 394 -1.46 -6.35 -20.48
N ASN A 395 -1.67 -7.33 -19.59
CA ASN A 395 -0.93 -8.59 -19.58
C ASN A 395 -1.65 -9.69 -20.34
N VAL A 396 -2.92 -9.47 -20.69
CA VAL A 396 -3.71 -10.46 -21.46
C VAL A 396 -2.97 -10.75 -22.77
N ILE A 397 -2.70 -12.02 -22.99
CA ILE A 397 -2.13 -12.53 -24.23
C ILE A 397 -3.26 -12.68 -25.22
N ILE A 398 -3.18 -11.98 -26.34
CA ILE A 398 -4.11 -12.13 -27.46
C ILE A 398 -3.48 -13.06 -28.48
N LEU A 399 -4.01 -14.27 -28.61
CA LEU A 399 -3.52 -15.25 -29.58
C LEU A 399 -3.95 -14.87 -31.00
N GLY A 400 -3.21 -15.35 -31.98
CA GLY A 400 -3.53 -15.11 -33.39
C GLY A 400 -4.88 -15.68 -33.84
N SER A 401 -5.47 -16.58 -33.07
CA SER A 401 -6.83 -17.11 -33.20
C SER A 401 -7.93 -16.24 -32.59
N GLY A 402 -7.53 -15.15 -31.89
CA GLY A 402 -8.45 -14.17 -31.28
C GLY A 402 -8.83 -14.44 -29.81
N GLU A 403 -8.37 -15.55 -29.22
CA GLU A 403 -8.64 -15.82 -27.79
C GLU A 403 -7.74 -14.97 -26.89
N ASN A 404 -8.33 -14.55 -25.77
CA ASN A 404 -7.68 -13.84 -24.70
C ASN A 404 -7.28 -14.82 -23.59
N VAL A 405 -6.00 -14.77 -23.18
CA VAL A 405 -5.45 -15.62 -22.11
C VAL A 405 -4.82 -14.75 -21.05
N SER A 406 -5.28 -14.86 -19.81
CA SER A 406 -4.65 -14.22 -18.65
C SER A 406 -3.42 -15.04 -18.21
N PRO A 407 -2.21 -14.50 -18.28
CA PRO A 407 -1.03 -15.18 -17.75
C PRO A 407 -1.14 -15.49 -16.27
N GLU A 408 -1.73 -14.58 -15.50
CA GLU A 408 -1.89 -14.71 -14.05
C GLU A 408 -2.82 -15.88 -13.67
N GLU A 409 -3.85 -16.13 -14.48
CA GLU A 409 -4.73 -17.31 -14.32
C GLU A 409 -3.93 -18.60 -14.42
N LEU A 410 -3.06 -18.71 -15.43
CA LEU A 410 -2.26 -19.89 -15.66
C LEU A 410 -1.14 -20.04 -14.62
N GLU A 411 -0.52 -18.95 -14.21
CA GLU A 411 0.49 -18.95 -13.14
C GLU A 411 -0.08 -19.46 -11.81
N LYS A 412 -1.35 -19.13 -11.49
CA LYS A 412 -2.06 -19.67 -10.32
C LYS A 412 -2.19 -21.19 -10.36
N LEU A 413 -2.49 -21.74 -11.53
CA LEU A 413 -2.61 -23.20 -11.70
C LEU A 413 -1.27 -23.91 -11.53
N LEU A 414 -0.14 -23.21 -11.72
CA LEU A 414 1.20 -23.74 -11.54
C LEU A 414 1.74 -23.55 -10.12
N ALA A 415 1.17 -22.65 -9.33
CA ALA A 415 1.61 -22.33 -7.97
C ALA A 415 1.65 -23.54 -7.01
N PRO A 416 0.74 -24.54 -7.08
CA PRO A 416 0.79 -25.71 -6.19
C PRO A 416 1.98 -26.66 -6.44
N CYS A 417 2.71 -26.50 -7.54
CA CYS A 417 3.86 -27.33 -7.84
C CYS A 417 5.05 -26.97 -6.96
N ALA A 418 5.37 -27.79 -5.97
CA ALA A 418 6.47 -27.57 -5.02
C ALA A 418 7.85 -27.47 -5.68
N ALA A 419 8.02 -28.02 -6.90
CA ALA A 419 9.24 -27.95 -7.67
C ALA A 419 9.46 -26.58 -8.33
N ILE A 420 8.42 -25.75 -8.46
CA ILE A 420 8.49 -24.43 -9.06
C ILE A 420 8.86 -23.39 -8.01
N ARG A 421 10.01 -22.74 -8.16
CA ARG A 421 10.42 -21.60 -7.31
C ARG A 421 9.79 -20.29 -7.76
N GLU A 422 9.83 -20.06 -9.08
CA GLU A 422 9.27 -18.89 -9.74
C GLU A 422 8.71 -19.29 -11.10
N CYS A 423 7.61 -18.66 -11.49
CA CYS A 423 7.00 -18.88 -12.78
C CYS A 423 6.51 -17.56 -13.38
N ARG A 424 6.64 -17.45 -14.69
CA ARG A 424 6.04 -16.39 -15.50
C ARG A 424 5.45 -17.00 -16.76
N VAL A 425 4.18 -16.72 -17.00
CA VAL A 425 3.52 -17.10 -18.26
C VAL A 425 3.61 -15.92 -19.26
N CYS A 426 3.99 -16.20 -20.48
CA CYS A 426 4.09 -15.22 -21.56
C CYS A 426 3.77 -15.87 -22.91
N GLU A 427 3.66 -15.04 -23.94
CA GLU A 427 3.57 -15.51 -25.33
C GLU A 427 4.95 -15.77 -25.90
N ARG A 428 5.10 -16.88 -26.61
CA ARG A 428 6.27 -17.24 -27.41
C ARG A 428 5.83 -17.88 -28.72
N ASN A 429 6.10 -17.24 -29.85
CA ASN A 429 5.77 -17.77 -31.17
C ASN A 429 4.29 -18.18 -31.33
N GLN A 430 3.37 -17.30 -30.93
CA GLN A 430 1.93 -17.53 -30.98
C GLN A 430 1.44 -18.69 -30.06
N ARG A 431 2.21 -19.05 -29.05
CA ARG A 431 1.88 -20.08 -28.06
C ARG A 431 2.11 -19.54 -26.65
N ILE A 432 1.34 -20.10 -25.72
CA ILE A 432 1.52 -19.83 -24.31
C ILE A 432 2.74 -20.60 -23.79
N CYS A 433 3.63 -19.89 -23.10
CA CYS A 433 4.86 -20.43 -22.53
C CYS A 433 4.95 -20.11 -21.04
N ALA A 434 5.13 -21.13 -20.21
CA ALA A 434 5.50 -20.99 -18.80
C ALA A 434 7.04 -20.99 -18.69
N VAL A 435 7.61 -19.84 -18.37
CA VAL A 435 9.03 -19.72 -18.04
C VAL A 435 9.20 -20.00 -16.55
N VAL A 436 9.87 -21.08 -16.21
CA VAL A 436 9.95 -21.63 -14.86
C VAL A 436 11.38 -21.63 -14.35
N CYS A 437 11.57 -21.15 -13.12
CA CYS A 437 12.80 -21.30 -12.35
C CYS A 437 12.64 -22.45 -11.35
N CYS A 438 13.44 -23.51 -11.50
CA CYS A 438 13.47 -24.67 -10.63
C CYS A 438 14.90 -25.27 -10.60
N GLU A 439 15.15 -26.24 -9.69
CA GLU A 439 16.39 -27.02 -9.72
C GLU A 439 16.44 -27.92 -10.96
N ALA A 440 17.66 -28.19 -11.44
CA ALA A 440 17.86 -28.93 -12.68
C ALA A 440 17.31 -30.38 -12.61
N ASP A 441 17.38 -31.02 -11.45
CA ASP A 441 16.85 -32.34 -11.17
C ASP A 441 15.34 -32.42 -11.00
N GLN A 442 14.66 -31.26 -10.91
CA GLN A 442 13.21 -31.15 -10.78
C GLN A 442 12.49 -30.80 -12.09
N GLN A 443 13.21 -30.58 -13.17
CA GLN A 443 12.63 -30.15 -14.44
C GLN A 443 11.61 -31.14 -15.01
N ASP A 444 11.85 -32.45 -14.89
CA ASP A 444 10.92 -33.47 -15.36
C ASP A 444 9.63 -33.46 -14.54
N ALA A 445 9.70 -33.32 -13.22
CA ALA A 445 8.53 -33.17 -12.36
C ALA A 445 7.69 -31.94 -12.70
N VAL A 446 8.33 -30.83 -13.06
CA VAL A 446 7.62 -29.62 -13.56
C VAL A 446 6.95 -29.89 -14.89
N ARG A 447 7.62 -30.58 -15.85
CA ARG A 447 7.00 -30.92 -17.15
C ARG A 447 5.76 -31.81 -17.00
N ASP A 448 5.86 -32.81 -16.13
CA ASP A 448 4.74 -33.71 -15.83
C ASP A 448 3.58 -32.93 -15.20
N PHE A 449 3.87 -32.09 -14.22
CA PHE A 449 2.84 -31.25 -13.59
C PHE A 449 2.14 -30.32 -14.59
N VAL A 450 2.89 -29.61 -15.44
CA VAL A 450 2.32 -28.74 -16.47
C VAL A 450 1.51 -29.56 -17.47
N THR A 451 1.91 -30.77 -17.79
CA THR A 451 1.16 -31.67 -18.66
C THR A 451 -0.19 -32.05 -18.05
N GLU A 452 -0.23 -32.34 -16.75
CA GLU A 452 -1.50 -32.61 -16.05
C GLU A 452 -2.41 -31.35 -16.00
N VAL A 453 -1.84 -30.18 -15.72
CA VAL A 453 -2.60 -28.91 -15.76
C VAL A 453 -3.16 -28.69 -17.15
N ASN A 454 -2.38 -28.88 -18.22
CA ASN A 454 -2.84 -28.71 -19.59
C ASN A 454 -4.04 -29.62 -19.94
N ARG A 455 -4.12 -30.82 -19.37
CA ARG A 455 -5.28 -31.73 -19.59
C ARG A 455 -6.59 -31.15 -19.07
N THR A 456 -6.54 -30.23 -18.13
CA THR A 456 -7.72 -29.57 -17.55
C THR A 456 -8.12 -28.30 -18.31
N LEU A 457 -7.29 -27.85 -19.26
CA LEU A 457 -7.44 -26.58 -19.95
C LEU A 457 -7.91 -26.76 -21.40
N PRO A 458 -8.62 -25.76 -21.96
CA PRO A 458 -8.83 -25.69 -23.40
C PRO A 458 -7.51 -25.64 -24.17
N LEU A 459 -7.48 -26.20 -25.37
CA LEU A 459 -6.25 -26.35 -26.15
C LEU A 459 -5.47 -25.03 -26.37
N TYR A 460 -6.18 -23.92 -26.55
CA TYR A 460 -5.56 -22.61 -26.76
C TYR A 460 -4.83 -22.06 -25.51
N LYS A 461 -5.13 -22.59 -24.30
CA LYS A 461 -4.46 -22.26 -23.04
C LYS A 461 -3.32 -23.21 -22.69
N HIS A 462 -3.04 -24.23 -23.51
CA HIS A 462 -1.97 -25.19 -23.21
C HIS A 462 -0.62 -24.49 -23.20
N MET A 463 0.13 -24.71 -22.13
CA MET A 463 1.45 -24.12 -21.89
C MET A 463 2.57 -25.02 -22.38
N MET A 464 3.54 -24.46 -23.09
CA MET A 464 4.88 -25.02 -23.20
C MET A 464 5.70 -24.62 -21.98
N VAL A 465 6.77 -25.35 -21.67
CA VAL A 465 7.67 -25.06 -20.54
C VAL A 465 9.04 -24.67 -21.04
N GLU A 466 9.55 -23.52 -20.62
CA GLU A 466 10.92 -23.11 -20.72
C GLU A 466 11.55 -22.98 -19.33
N PHE A 467 12.81 -23.39 -19.16
CA PHE A 467 13.49 -23.31 -17.88
C PHE A 467 14.46 -22.14 -17.86
N SER A 468 14.40 -21.36 -16.77
CA SER A 468 15.37 -20.30 -16.49
C SER A 468 16.39 -20.79 -15.47
N ALA A 469 17.68 -20.64 -15.79
CA ALA A 469 18.77 -20.92 -14.87
C ALA A 469 18.98 -19.81 -13.81
N GLN A 470 18.32 -18.66 -13.99
CA GLN A 470 18.43 -17.51 -13.10
C GLN A 470 17.05 -17.10 -12.59
N PRO A 471 16.96 -16.43 -11.41
CA PRO A 471 15.72 -15.83 -10.95
C PRO A 471 15.09 -14.94 -12.00
N LEU A 472 13.77 -14.90 -12.06
CA LEU A 472 13.04 -14.10 -13.02
C LEU A 472 13.19 -12.60 -12.72
N PRO A 473 13.30 -11.72 -13.74
CA PRO A 473 13.57 -10.30 -13.54
C PRO A 473 12.42 -9.61 -12.78
N ARG A 474 12.79 -8.72 -11.86
CA ARG A 474 11.87 -7.95 -11.02
C ARG A 474 12.19 -6.48 -11.04
N ASN A 475 11.20 -5.63 -10.82
CA ASN A 475 11.41 -4.20 -10.61
C ASN A 475 11.92 -3.92 -9.18
N ALA A 476 12.26 -2.65 -8.89
CA ALA A 476 12.72 -2.21 -7.57
C ALA A 476 11.72 -2.46 -6.42
N ALA A 477 10.42 -2.61 -6.73
CA ALA A 477 9.39 -2.99 -5.77
C ALA A 477 9.24 -4.52 -5.59
N GLY A 478 10.12 -5.33 -6.21
CA GLY A 478 10.07 -6.78 -6.15
C GLY A 478 9.02 -7.43 -7.04
N LYS A 479 8.29 -6.66 -7.86
CA LYS A 479 7.26 -7.17 -8.76
C LYS A 479 7.89 -7.76 -10.01
N LEU A 480 7.40 -8.94 -10.44
CA LEU A 480 7.86 -9.64 -11.63
C LEU A 480 7.69 -8.79 -12.89
N LEU A 481 8.77 -8.64 -13.68
CA LEU A 481 8.72 -7.98 -14.98
C LEU A 481 8.20 -8.96 -16.04
N ARG A 482 7.22 -8.51 -16.84
CA ARG A 482 6.55 -9.36 -17.86
C ARG A 482 7.04 -9.10 -19.28
N SER A 483 7.81 -8.04 -19.50
CA SER A 483 8.46 -7.70 -20.78
C SER A 483 9.90 -8.13 -20.79
#